data_8f61d4ea3f45fd372d8ae5db212060fb
#
_entry.id   8f61d4ea3f45fd372d8ae5db212060fb
#
_cell.length_a   1.000
_cell.length_b   1.000
_cell.length_c   1.000
_cell.angle_alpha   90.00
_cell.angle_beta   90.00
_cell.angle_gamma   90.00
#
_symmetry.space_group_name_H-M   'P 1'
#
loop_
_entity.id
_entity.type
_entity.pdbx_description
1 polymer ?
#
loop_
_entity_poly.entity_id
_entity_poly.type
_entity_poly.pdbx_seq_one_letter_code
_entity_poly.pdbx_strand_id
1 'polypeptide(L)'
;MSANVDYLRVSVTDRCNLRCTYCNPWGPIRLTAGGSVKAEGLGDGGWANHRQAALGDATQAGGTLSTDEIVRVVGLCTRCGIRRVRLTGGEPLLREDIVELVRRLAGIAGVEDLSMTTNGVHLASMAAGLKEAGLKRVNISLDAMDRECYRRIAGADVLSRVIEGLHKAIEIGLSPVRVNCVVIRDVNLSQVEALAEMSLRLPVAVRFIEYCPTTRLTGSADCYVPNSEVRAIIESRFGSLSDLVVPDSGGPATYFRIENATGAVGFISGRSSVFCQHCTRLRLSSDGKIKPCLYAARCYSVKRLLQAGADDEALLRLLRKGLREKSRYTKLNATAGEFLMQQIGG
;
A
#
# COMPACT_ATOMS: atom_id res chain seq x y z
N MET A 1 -2.73 20.37 18.27
CA MET A 1 -2.81 19.02 18.87
C MET A 1 -2.04 18.08 17.97
N SER A 2 -1.04 17.34 18.47
CA SER A 2 -0.30 16.37 17.67
C SER A 2 -1.26 15.24 17.28
N ALA A 3 -1.32 14.88 15.99
CA ALA A 3 -2.08 13.72 15.54
C ALA A 3 -1.66 12.50 16.39
N ASN A 4 -2.62 11.83 17.01
CA ASN A 4 -2.35 10.61 17.78
C ASN A 4 -1.96 9.51 16.80
N VAL A 5 -0.67 9.21 16.69
CA VAL A 5 -0.14 8.24 15.73
C VAL A 5 -0.31 6.85 16.34
N ASP A 6 -1.27 6.10 15.85
CA ASP A 6 -1.63 4.77 16.32
C ASP A 6 -1.43 3.65 15.27
N TYR A 7 -0.94 4.02 14.08
CA TYR A 7 -0.90 3.12 12.93
C TYR A 7 0.50 3.01 12.33
N LEU A 8 1.06 1.79 12.29
CA LEU A 8 2.34 1.49 11.66
C LEU A 8 2.14 0.69 10.37
N ARG A 9 2.73 1.17 9.28
CA ARG A 9 2.90 0.38 8.04
C ARG A 9 4.31 -0.19 8.02
N VAL A 10 4.42 -1.50 7.84
CA VAL A 10 5.70 -2.22 7.83
C VAL A 10 5.91 -2.81 6.44
N SER A 11 6.90 -2.31 5.71
CA SER A 11 7.38 -2.96 4.50
C SER A 11 8.29 -4.11 4.90
N VAL A 12 7.87 -5.34 4.59
CA VAL A 12 8.57 -6.56 5.02
C VAL A 12 9.56 -7.10 3.98
N THR A 13 9.48 -6.57 2.76
CA THR A 13 10.37 -6.88 1.63
C THR A 13 10.28 -5.79 0.58
N ASP A 14 11.31 -5.60 -0.23
CA ASP A 14 11.31 -4.76 -1.42
C ASP A 14 11.07 -5.56 -2.72
N ARG A 15 11.05 -6.90 -2.63
CA ARG A 15 10.77 -7.78 -3.78
C ARG A 15 9.30 -7.75 -4.15
N CYS A 16 8.99 -7.74 -5.45
CA CYS A 16 7.63 -7.85 -5.98
C CYS A 16 7.64 -8.70 -7.24
N ASN A 17 6.62 -9.53 -7.43
CA ASN A 17 6.40 -10.35 -8.61
C ASN A 17 5.63 -9.62 -9.73
N LEU A 18 5.21 -8.36 -9.49
CA LEU A 18 4.59 -7.49 -10.48
C LEU A 18 5.49 -6.28 -10.78
N ARG A 19 5.22 -5.63 -11.93
CA ARG A 19 5.94 -4.46 -12.41
C ARG A 19 4.96 -3.34 -12.75
N CYS A 20 4.07 -3.01 -11.80
CA CYS A 20 3.02 -2.03 -12.03
C CYS A 20 3.60 -0.68 -12.49
N THR A 21 3.00 -0.13 -13.54
CA THR A 21 3.46 1.07 -14.27
C THR A 21 3.63 2.30 -13.38
N TYR A 22 2.79 2.43 -12.36
CA TYR A 22 2.80 3.57 -11.43
C TYR A 22 3.69 3.34 -10.20
N CYS A 23 4.10 2.09 -9.94
CA CYS A 23 4.89 1.70 -8.78
C CYS A 23 6.39 1.58 -9.12
N ASN A 24 6.70 1.13 -10.33
CA ASN A 24 8.05 0.94 -10.81
C ASN A 24 8.35 1.91 -11.96
N PRO A 25 9.04 3.03 -11.70
CA PRO A 25 9.36 4.02 -12.73
C PRO A 25 10.30 3.48 -13.83
N TRP A 26 10.91 2.34 -13.59
CA TRP A 26 11.80 1.63 -14.52
C TRP A 26 11.08 0.49 -15.25
N GLY A 27 9.76 0.38 -15.12
CA GLY A 27 8.95 -0.60 -15.83
C GLY A 27 8.99 -0.37 -17.36
N PRO A 28 8.69 -1.42 -18.17
CA PRO A 28 8.72 -1.35 -19.63
C PRO A 28 7.71 -0.37 -20.23
N ILE A 29 6.88 0.21 -19.40
CA ILE A 29 5.78 1.08 -19.81
C ILE A 29 5.96 2.44 -19.17
N ARG A 30 6.31 3.45 -19.97
CA ARG A 30 6.24 4.86 -19.55
C ARG A 30 4.89 5.43 -19.95
N LEU A 31 4.19 6.01 -19.00
CA LEU A 31 3.02 6.84 -19.27
C LEU A 31 3.52 8.13 -19.91
N THR A 32 3.28 8.30 -21.21
CA THR A 32 3.62 9.54 -21.92
C THR A 32 2.46 10.53 -21.80
N ALA A 33 2.77 11.83 -21.82
CA ALA A 33 1.77 12.86 -22.04
C ALA A 33 1.06 12.58 -23.38
N GLY A 34 -0.25 12.29 -23.34
CA GLY A 34 -1.02 11.90 -24.52
C GLY A 34 -1.48 10.45 -24.56
N GLY A 35 -1.38 9.71 -23.44
CA GLY A 35 -2.02 8.39 -23.26
C GLY A 35 -1.40 7.23 -24.05
N SER A 36 -0.38 7.48 -24.88
CA SER A 36 0.29 6.39 -25.57
C SER A 36 1.30 5.70 -24.65
N VAL A 37 1.10 4.42 -24.47
CA VAL A 37 2.02 3.53 -23.77
C VAL A 37 3.17 3.22 -24.72
N LYS A 38 4.33 3.87 -24.56
CA LYS A 38 5.53 3.47 -25.29
C LYS A 38 6.24 2.37 -24.51
N ALA A 39 6.22 1.16 -25.06
CA ALA A 39 7.13 0.09 -24.66
C ALA A 39 8.51 0.40 -25.30
N GLU A 40 9.37 1.07 -24.57
CA GLU A 40 10.78 1.14 -24.98
C GLU A 40 11.47 -0.13 -24.52
N GLY A 41 11.83 -0.99 -25.48
CA GLY A 41 12.53 -2.23 -25.24
C GLY A 41 13.93 -1.96 -24.66
N LEU A 42 14.06 -2.19 -23.38
CA LEU A 42 15.36 -2.49 -22.79
C LEU A 42 15.46 -4.02 -22.81
N GLY A 43 16.43 -4.57 -23.58
CA GLY A 43 16.69 -6.00 -23.64
C GLY A 43 16.92 -6.61 -22.25
N ASP A 44 16.72 -7.91 -22.12
CA ASP A 44 16.71 -8.67 -20.88
C ASP A 44 17.90 -8.47 -19.92
N GLY A 45 19.02 -7.91 -20.39
CA GLY A 45 20.21 -7.58 -19.58
C GLY A 45 20.25 -6.16 -18.99
N GLY A 46 19.41 -5.21 -19.46
CA GLY A 46 19.47 -3.81 -19.03
C GLY A 46 18.88 -3.52 -17.64
N TRP A 47 18.00 -4.38 -17.16
CA TRP A 47 17.22 -4.18 -15.92
C TRP A 47 18.05 -4.27 -14.65
N ALA A 48 19.00 -5.20 -14.59
CA ALA A 48 19.86 -5.39 -13.42
C ALA A 48 20.77 -4.17 -13.19
N ASN A 49 21.33 -3.62 -14.27
CA ASN A 49 22.26 -2.49 -14.22
C ASN A 49 21.56 -1.16 -13.89
N HIS A 50 20.35 -0.92 -14.43
CA HIS A 50 19.56 0.28 -14.09
C HIS A 50 19.01 0.25 -12.67
N ARG A 51 18.64 -0.92 -12.16
CA ARG A 51 18.25 -1.10 -10.75
C ARG A 51 19.39 -0.73 -9.80
N GLN A 52 20.61 -1.13 -10.14
CA GLN A 52 21.83 -0.89 -9.35
C GLN A 52 22.24 0.60 -9.37
N ALA A 53 22.12 1.27 -10.53
CA ALA A 53 22.44 2.68 -10.68
C ALA A 53 21.44 3.62 -10.00
N ALA A 54 20.13 3.25 -9.99
CA ALA A 54 19.07 4.07 -9.40
C ALA A 54 18.92 3.89 -7.89
N LEU A 55 19.33 2.74 -7.36
CA LEU A 55 19.27 2.46 -5.92
C LEU A 55 20.52 3.00 -5.19
N GLY A 56 21.54 3.45 -5.95
CA GLY A 56 22.84 3.81 -5.38
C GLY A 56 23.40 2.65 -4.55
N ASP A 57 24.49 2.86 -3.85
CA ASP A 57 25.08 1.89 -2.90
C ASP A 57 24.17 1.48 -1.71
N ALA A 58 22.93 1.96 -1.68
CA ALA A 58 21.94 1.67 -0.61
C ALA A 58 21.54 0.19 -0.53
N THR A 59 21.76 -0.61 -1.57
CA THR A 59 21.48 -2.06 -1.56
C THR A 59 22.64 -2.89 -1.00
N GLN A 60 23.83 -2.32 -0.82
CA GLN A 60 25.00 -3.07 -0.38
C GLN A 60 25.22 -3.08 1.14
N ALA A 61 24.59 -2.22 1.93
CA ALA A 61 24.93 -2.06 3.34
C ALA A 61 23.90 -2.60 4.35
N GLY A 62 23.09 -3.62 4.03
CA GLY A 62 22.32 -4.12 5.15
C GLY A 62 21.03 -4.90 4.94
N GLY A 63 20.73 -5.51 3.82
CA GLY A 63 19.60 -6.45 3.67
C GLY A 63 18.25 -5.97 4.27
N THR A 64 17.20 -6.72 4.12
CA THR A 64 15.90 -6.49 4.78
C THR A 64 15.98 -6.82 6.29
N LEU A 65 15.07 -6.24 7.07
CA LEU A 65 14.91 -6.60 8.48
C LEU A 65 14.50 -8.08 8.63
N SER A 66 15.12 -8.76 9.59
CA SER A 66 14.72 -10.12 9.99
C SER A 66 13.37 -10.09 10.70
N THR A 67 12.74 -11.28 10.85
CA THR A 67 11.52 -11.43 11.64
C THR A 67 11.72 -10.98 13.08
N ASP A 68 12.84 -11.32 13.72
CA ASP A 68 13.15 -10.90 15.09
C ASP A 68 13.25 -9.37 15.20
N GLU A 69 13.96 -8.73 14.26
CA GLU A 69 14.10 -7.28 14.22
C GLU A 69 12.76 -6.58 14.04
N ILE A 70 11.89 -7.07 13.12
CA ILE A 70 10.56 -6.50 12.90
C ILE A 70 9.70 -6.65 14.16
N VAL A 71 9.66 -7.84 14.77
CA VAL A 71 8.87 -8.12 15.98
C VAL A 71 9.33 -7.22 17.13
N ARG A 72 10.64 -7.07 17.33
CA ARG A 72 11.22 -6.18 18.36
C ARG A 72 10.81 -4.73 18.13
N VAL A 73 10.95 -4.21 16.90
CA VAL A 73 10.57 -2.83 16.56
C VAL A 73 9.08 -2.59 16.73
N VAL A 74 8.22 -3.52 16.27
CA VAL A 74 6.76 -3.41 16.43
C VAL A 74 6.39 -3.44 17.92
N GLY A 75 6.98 -4.33 18.72
CA GLY A 75 6.76 -4.36 20.17
C GLY A 75 7.13 -3.06 20.86
N LEU A 76 8.22 -2.40 20.43
CA LEU A 76 8.58 -1.09 20.95
C LEU A 76 7.62 0.02 20.46
N CYS A 77 7.09 -0.11 19.24
CA CYS A 77 6.09 0.82 18.72
C CYS A 77 4.77 0.75 19.52
N THR A 78 4.36 -0.42 20.04
CA THR A 78 3.16 -0.52 20.89
C THR A 78 3.33 0.22 22.22
N ARG A 79 4.54 0.25 22.77
CA ARG A 79 4.88 1.09 23.94
C ARG A 79 4.81 2.60 23.64
N CYS A 80 4.83 2.98 22.36
CA CYS A 80 4.67 4.35 21.91
C CYS A 80 3.22 4.70 21.48
N GLY A 81 2.24 3.80 21.69
CA GLY A 81 0.84 4.04 21.37
C GLY A 81 0.37 3.48 20.02
N ILE A 82 1.22 2.79 19.26
CA ILE A 82 0.80 2.07 18.06
C ILE A 82 -0.09 0.88 18.45
N ARG A 83 -1.25 0.78 17.80
CA ARG A 83 -2.23 -0.31 17.99
C ARG A 83 -2.53 -1.06 16.72
N ARG A 84 -2.36 -0.42 15.57
CA ARG A 84 -2.68 -0.96 14.26
C ARG A 84 -1.42 -1.18 13.46
N VAL A 85 -1.26 -2.40 12.91
CA VAL A 85 -0.11 -2.76 12.09
C VAL A 85 -0.58 -3.24 10.73
N ARG A 86 0.03 -2.74 9.67
CA ARG A 86 -0.20 -3.21 8.31
C ARG A 86 1.07 -3.66 7.65
N LEU A 87 1.10 -4.93 7.30
CA LEU A 87 2.16 -5.49 6.49
C LEU A 87 1.98 -5.09 5.02
N THR A 88 3.07 -4.75 4.40
CA THR A 88 3.16 -4.34 3.01
C THR A 88 4.58 -4.61 2.52
N GLY A 89 4.99 -4.00 1.42
CA GLY A 89 6.34 -4.16 0.90
C GLY A 89 6.37 -3.82 -0.57
N GLY A 90 7.21 -4.55 -1.32
CA GLY A 90 6.93 -4.90 -2.68
C GLY A 90 5.67 -5.78 -2.67
N GLU A 91 5.85 -7.10 -2.58
CA GLU A 91 4.74 -8.01 -2.30
C GLU A 91 5.05 -8.83 -1.03
N PRO A 92 4.30 -8.64 0.07
CA PRO A 92 4.59 -9.31 1.35
C PRO A 92 4.49 -10.83 1.27
N LEU A 93 3.66 -11.39 0.39
CA LEU A 93 3.50 -12.82 0.21
C LEU A 93 4.70 -13.50 -0.48
N LEU A 94 5.72 -12.73 -0.90
CA LEU A 94 7.00 -13.27 -1.38
C LEU A 94 8.03 -13.45 -0.25
N ARG A 95 7.70 -13.03 0.97
CA ARG A 95 8.55 -13.28 2.14
C ARG A 95 8.31 -14.69 2.64
N GLU A 96 9.33 -15.52 2.67
CA GLU A 96 9.23 -16.96 2.96
C GLU A 96 8.65 -17.25 4.35
N ASP A 97 9.04 -16.48 5.36
CA ASP A 97 8.59 -16.59 6.74
C ASP A 97 7.40 -15.69 7.09
N ILE A 98 6.60 -15.26 6.08
CA ILE A 98 5.51 -14.29 6.28
C ILE A 98 4.43 -14.79 7.26
N VAL A 99 4.08 -16.08 7.23
CA VAL A 99 3.07 -16.67 8.12
C VAL A 99 3.57 -16.66 9.57
N GLU A 100 4.85 -16.98 9.79
CA GLU A 100 5.47 -16.92 11.11
C GLU A 100 5.59 -15.47 11.61
N LEU A 101 5.97 -14.54 10.75
CA LEU A 101 5.98 -13.12 11.09
C LEU A 101 4.58 -12.64 11.51
N VAL A 102 3.52 -13.00 10.78
CA VAL A 102 2.13 -12.68 11.14
C VAL A 102 1.78 -13.23 12.52
N ARG A 103 2.08 -14.50 12.78
CA ARG A 103 1.82 -15.17 14.07
C ARG A 103 2.48 -14.44 15.23
N ARG A 104 3.75 -14.12 15.09
CA ARG A 104 4.50 -13.42 16.13
C ARG A 104 4.01 -11.99 16.35
N LEU A 105 3.65 -11.27 15.29
CA LEU A 105 3.09 -9.92 15.41
C LEU A 105 1.70 -9.91 16.04
N ALA A 106 0.86 -10.91 15.72
CA ALA A 106 -0.47 -11.07 16.33
C ALA A 106 -0.38 -11.37 17.83
N GLY A 107 0.71 -12.00 18.27
CA GLY A 107 0.99 -12.29 19.69
C GLY A 107 1.54 -11.10 20.49
N ILE A 108 1.86 -9.97 19.87
CA ILE A 108 2.38 -8.80 20.60
C ILE A 108 1.24 -8.12 21.35
N ALA A 109 1.38 -8.01 22.68
CA ALA A 109 0.44 -7.23 23.50
C ALA A 109 0.36 -5.77 22.99
N GLY A 110 -0.85 -5.31 22.71
CA GLY A 110 -1.12 -3.97 22.18
C GLY A 110 -1.23 -3.87 20.65
N VAL A 111 -1.00 -4.94 19.89
CA VAL A 111 -1.39 -5.01 18.48
C VAL A 111 -2.86 -5.45 18.40
N GLU A 112 -3.74 -4.48 18.18
CA GLU A 112 -5.19 -4.71 18.15
C GLU A 112 -5.71 -5.05 16.76
N ASP A 113 -5.06 -4.51 15.71
CA ASP A 113 -5.46 -4.72 14.30
C ASP A 113 -4.23 -5.03 13.45
N LEU A 114 -4.09 -6.28 13.03
CA LEU A 114 -3.06 -6.74 12.10
C LEU A 114 -3.68 -6.98 10.73
N SER A 115 -3.19 -6.27 9.74
CA SER A 115 -3.71 -6.30 8.36
C SER A 115 -2.59 -6.38 7.33
N MET A 116 -2.92 -6.74 6.09
CA MET A 116 -1.96 -6.84 4.99
C MET A 116 -2.47 -6.10 3.75
N THR A 117 -1.55 -5.51 2.98
CA THR A 117 -1.80 -5.07 1.60
C THR A 117 -1.00 -5.96 0.68
N THR A 118 -1.65 -6.57 -0.28
CA THR A 118 -1.07 -7.55 -1.23
C THR A 118 -1.59 -7.31 -2.63
N ASN A 119 -0.85 -7.75 -3.64
CA ASN A 119 -1.35 -7.82 -5.02
C ASN A 119 -2.28 -9.03 -5.28
N GLY A 120 -2.43 -9.92 -4.28
CA GLY A 120 -3.38 -11.04 -4.32
C GLY A 120 -2.93 -12.29 -5.08
N VAL A 121 -1.84 -12.24 -5.84
CA VAL A 121 -1.40 -13.36 -6.73
C VAL A 121 -1.15 -14.67 -5.98
N HIS A 122 -0.64 -14.59 -4.75
CA HIS A 122 -0.36 -15.75 -3.90
C HIS A 122 -1.37 -15.92 -2.77
N LEU A 123 -2.41 -15.08 -2.73
CA LEU A 123 -3.31 -15.04 -1.57
C LEU A 123 -4.16 -16.31 -1.44
N ALA A 124 -4.63 -16.89 -2.55
CA ALA A 124 -5.47 -18.09 -2.52
C ALA A 124 -4.81 -19.25 -1.74
N SER A 125 -3.52 -19.49 -2.00
CA SER A 125 -2.77 -20.58 -1.36
C SER A 125 -2.34 -20.29 0.08
N MET A 126 -2.24 -19.01 0.46
CA MET A 126 -1.69 -18.62 1.77
C MET A 126 -2.73 -18.11 2.77
N ALA A 127 -3.92 -17.78 2.29
CA ALA A 127 -4.94 -17.10 3.07
C ALA A 127 -5.33 -17.85 4.36
N ALA A 128 -5.49 -19.18 4.30
CA ALA A 128 -5.85 -19.98 5.47
C ALA A 128 -4.77 -19.89 6.55
N GLY A 129 -3.51 -20.15 6.21
CA GLY A 129 -2.40 -20.06 7.16
C GLY A 129 -2.20 -18.66 7.74
N LEU A 130 -2.43 -17.60 6.93
CA LEU A 130 -2.40 -16.22 7.41
C LEU A 130 -3.53 -15.92 8.40
N LYS A 131 -4.75 -16.43 8.14
CA LYS A 131 -5.88 -16.27 9.05
C LYS A 131 -5.63 -16.98 10.37
N GLU A 132 -5.17 -18.22 10.35
CA GLU A 132 -4.80 -19.01 11.53
C GLU A 132 -3.65 -18.35 12.32
N ALA A 133 -2.71 -17.71 11.62
CA ALA A 133 -1.63 -16.94 12.24
C ALA A 133 -2.09 -15.63 12.90
N GLY A 134 -3.37 -15.23 12.73
CA GLY A 134 -3.94 -14.06 13.38
C GLY A 134 -4.10 -12.83 12.48
N LEU A 135 -3.90 -12.94 11.15
CA LEU A 135 -4.23 -11.86 10.23
C LEU A 135 -5.73 -11.59 10.23
N LYS A 136 -6.15 -10.35 10.49
CA LYS A 136 -7.57 -10.01 10.59
C LYS A 136 -8.20 -9.72 9.23
N ARG A 137 -7.51 -8.95 8.37
CA ARG A 137 -8.08 -8.43 7.13
C ARG A 137 -7.02 -8.15 6.07
N VAL A 138 -7.47 -8.07 4.82
CA VAL A 138 -6.60 -7.80 3.67
C VAL A 138 -7.10 -6.62 2.84
N ASN A 139 -6.14 -5.92 2.22
CA ASN A 139 -6.40 -5.04 1.10
C ASN A 139 -5.71 -5.65 -0.13
N ILE A 140 -6.47 -5.84 -1.19
CA ILE A 140 -6.00 -6.41 -2.44
C ILE A 140 -5.89 -5.28 -3.46
N SER A 141 -4.73 -5.14 -4.10
CA SER A 141 -4.53 -4.19 -5.19
C SER A 141 -5.05 -4.80 -6.49
N LEU A 142 -6.05 -4.16 -7.10
CA LEU A 142 -6.69 -4.61 -8.33
C LEU A 142 -7.12 -3.39 -9.13
N ASP A 143 -6.41 -3.11 -10.22
CA ASP A 143 -6.55 -1.87 -10.97
C ASP A 143 -7.43 -2.01 -12.23
N ALA A 144 -7.82 -3.23 -12.61
CA ALA A 144 -8.72 -3.51 -13.73
C ALA A 144 -9.38 -4.88 -13.58
N MET A 145 -10.60 -5.03 -14.17
CA MET A 145 -11.32 -6.28 -14.34
C MET A 145 -11.13 -6.87 -15.75
N ASP A 146 -10.74 -6.05 -16.72
CA ASP A 146 -10.34 -6.50 -18.05
C ASP A 146 -8.92 -7.07 -18.01
N ARG A 147 -8.73 -8.27 -18.59
CA ARG A 147 -7.47 -9.02 -18.57
C ARG A 147 -6.33 -8.26 -19.23
N GLU A 148 -6.59 -7.66 -20.38
CA GLU A 148 -5.55 -6.95 -21.14
C GLU A 148 -5.18 -5.63 -20.46
N CYS A 149 -6.15 -4.89 -19.96
CA CYS A 149 -5.92 -3.68 -19.18
C CYS A 149 -5.11 -4.00 -17.91
N TYR A 150 -5.50 -5.06 -17.17
CA TYR A 150 -4.75 -5.51 -16.00
C TYR A 150 -3.31 -5.89 -16.36
N ARG A 151 -3.12 -6.70 -17.41
CA ARG A 151 -1.78 -7.13 -17.85
C ARG A 151 -0.89 -5.95 -18.21
N ARG A 152 -1.43 -4.93 -18.88
CA ARG A 152 -0.69 -3.69 -19.21
C ARG A 152 -0.26 -2.93 -17.96
N ILE A 153 -1.11 -2.85 -16.95
CA ILE A 153 -0.80 -2.13 -15.70
C ILE A 153 0.17 -2.92 -14.85
N ALA A 154 -0.11 -4.19 -14.60
CA ALA A 154 0.61 -5.04 -13.66
C ALA A 154 1.94 -5.60 -14.22
N GLY A 155 2.08 -5.61 -15.56
CA GLY A 155 3.23 -6.21 -16.25
C GLY A 155 3.22 -7.74 -16.24
N ALA A 156 2.09 -8.37 -15.89
CA ALA A 156 1.91 -9.82 -15.85
C ALA A 156 0.44 -10.21 -16.05
N ASP A 157 0.22 -11.36 -16.70
CA ASP A 157 -1.11 -11.92 -16.96
C ASP A 157 -1.53 -12.85 -15.81
N VAL A 158 -1.94 -12.28 -14.70
CA VAL A 158 -2.27 -13.03 -13.47
C VAL A 158 -3.60 -12.61 -12.83
N LEU A 159 -4.47 -11.93 -13.56
CA LEU A 159 -5.75 -11.43 -13.06
C LEU A 159 -6.60 -12.54 -12.42
N SER A 160 -6.69 -13.73 -13.07
CA SER A 160 -7.46 -14.87 -12.56
C SER A 160 -7.01 -15.30 -11.15
N ARG A 161 -5.70 -15.31 -10.90
CA ARG A 161 -5.14 -15.65 -9.58
C ARG A 161 -5.48 -14.61 -8.52
N VAL A 162 -5.53 -13.33 -8.90
CA VAL A 162 -5.93 -12.24 -7.99
C VAL A 162 -7.39 -12.37 -7.60
N ILE A 163 -8.27 -12.67 -8.58
CA ILE A 163 -9.71 -12.90 -8.34
C ILE A 163 -9.92 -14.14 -7.47
N GLU A 164 -9.19 -15.23 -7.71
CA GLU A 164 -9.21 -16.43 -6.86
C GLU A 164 -8.79 -16.07 -5.41
N GLY A 165 -7.72 -15.30 -5.25
CA GLY A 165 -7.27 -14.81 -3.94
C GLY A 165 -8.31 -13.95 -3.24
N LEU A 166 -9.03 -13.11 -3.97
CA LEU A 166 -10.12 -12.29 -3.47
C LEU A 166 -11.25 -13.17 -2.92
N HIS A 167 -11.74 -14.12 -3.71
CA HIS A 167 -12.80 -15.03 -3.30
C HIS A 167 -12.38 -15.87 -2.08
N LYS A 168 -11.14 -16.37 -2.08
CA LYS A 168 -10.62 -17.13 -0.93
C LYS A 168 -10.56 -16.28 0.34
N ALA A 169 -10.14 -15.03 0.25
CA ALA A 169 -10.12 -14.11 1.40
C ALA A 169 -11.52 -13.86 1.97
N ILE A 170 -12.54 -13.74 1.12
CA ILE A 170 -13.94 -13.61 1.55
C ILE A 170 -14.41 -14.89 2.22
N GLU A 171 -14.20 -16.05 1.58
CA GLU A 171 -14.61 -17.38 2.06
C GLU A 171 -14.11 -17.66 3.48
N ILE A 172 -12.84 -17.40 3.76
CA ILE A 172 -12.23 -17.68 5.07
C ILE A 172 -12.40 -16.55 6.09
N GLY A 173 -13.09 -15.48 5.73
CA GLY A 173 -13.40 -14.37 6.63
C GLY A 173 -12.20 -13.49 7.01
N LEU A 174 -11.30 -13.18 6.08
CA LEU A 174 -10.33 -12.08 6.23
C LEU A 174 -11.02 -10.73 6.06
N SER A 175 -11.93 -10.41 6.98
CA SER A 175 -12.88 -9.29 6.87
C SER A 175 -12.44 -8.06 7.67
N PRO A 176 -12.73 -6.84 7.15
CA PRO A 176 -13.28 -6.55 5.83
C PRO A 176 -12.23 -6.70 4.70
N VAL A 177 -12.63 -7.36 3.60
CA VAL A 177 -11.82 -7.38 2.37
C VAL A 177 -11.98 -6.04 1.66
N ARG A 178 -10.87 -5.42 1.31
CA ARG A 178 -10.84 -4.16 0.58
C ARG A 178 -10.08 -4.33 -0.73
N VAL A 179 -10.66 -3.85 -1.80
CA VAL A 179 -10.03 -3.76 -3.13
C VAL A 179 -9.55 -2.33 -3.33
N ASN A 180 -8.28 -2.14 -3.69
CA ASN A 180 -7.70 -0.84 -3.98
C ASN A 180 -7.45 -0.74 -5.49
N CYS A 181 -7.96 0.31 -6.11
CA CYS A 181 -7.66 0.69 -7.48
C CYS A 181 -7.04 2.08 -7.51
N VAL A 182 -5.85 2.20 -8.08
CA VAL A 182 -5.26 3.50 -8.43
C VAL A 182 -5.81 3.91 -9.79
N VAL A 183 -6.60 4.99 -9.84
CA VAL A 183 -7.21 5.43 -11.11
C VAL A 183 -6.26 6.33 -11.87
N ILE A 184 -6.00 5.98 -13.12
CA ILE A 184 -5.06 6.66 -14.02
C ILE A 184 -5.79 6.95 -15.33
N ARG A 185 -5.83 8.22 -15.74
CA ARG A 185 -6.44 8.67 -16.99
C ARG A 185 -5.83 7.92 -18.17
N ASP A 186 -6.65 7.60 -19.18
CA ASP A 186 -6.29 6.88 -20.40
C ASP A 186 -5.68 5.47 -20.19
N VAL A 187 -5.62 5.00 -18.94
CA VAL A 187 -5.13 3.66 -18.61
C VAL A 187 -6.24 2.75 -18.13
N ASN A 188 -6.91 3.12 -17.02
CA ASN A 188 -7.93 2.28 -16.39
C ASN A 188 -9.20 3.04 -15.94
N LEU A 189 -9.40 4.28 -16.38
CA LEU A 189 -10.63 5.02 -16.08
C LEU A 189 -11.89 4.26 -16.56
N SER A 190 -11.80 3.57 -17.71
CA SER A 190 -12.85 2.71 -18.24
C SER A 190 -13.17 1.47 -17.38
N GLN A 191 -12.33 1.14 -16.40
CA GLN A 191 -12.54 -0.01 -15.50
C GLN A 191 -13.31 0.34 -14.23
N VAL A 192 -13.60 1.63 -14.00
CA VAL A 192 -14.25 2.13 -12.78
C VAL A 192 -15.61 1.47 -12.55
N GLU A 193 -16.44 1.36 -13.59
CA GLU A 193 -17.77 0.75 -13.48
C GLU A 193 -17.67 -0.73 -13.13
N ALA A 194 -16.84 -1.49 -13.84
CA ALA A 194 -16.67 -2.92 -13.60
C ALA A 194 -16.10 -3.23 -12.20
N LEU A 195 -15.19 -2.39 -11.72
CA LEU A 195 -14.68 -2.49 -10.36
C LEU A 195 -15.75 -2.13 -9.32
N ALA A 196 -16.52 -1.05 -9.54
CA ALA A 196 -17.60 -0.66 -8.62
C ALA A 196 -18.69 -1.74 -8.55
N GLU A 197 -19.02 -2.39 -9.68
CA GLU A 197 -19.99 -3.49 -9.75
C GLU A 197 -19.65 -4.65 -8.81
N MET A 198 -18.38 -4.89 -8.50
CA MET A 198 -17.99 -5.92 -7.52
C MET A 198 -18.65 -5.70 -6.17
N SER A 199 -18.84 -4.44 -5.75
CA SER A 199 -19.48 -4.12 -4.46
C SER A 199 -20.98 -4.45 -4.42
N LEU A 200 -21.64 -4.60 -5.56
CA LEU A 200 -23.05 -5.02 -5.61
C LEU A 200 -23.19 -6.47 -5.15
N ARG A 201 -22.28 -7.34 -5.56
CA ARG A 201 -22.39 -8.80 -5.42
C ARG A 201 -21.55 -9.37 -4.29
N LEU A 202 -20.46 -8.70 -3.95
CA LEU A 202 -19.48 -9.20 -2.98
C LEU A 202 -19.40 -8.28 -1.75
N PRO A 203 -19.16 -8.84 -0.54
CA PRO A 203 -18.99 -8.06 0.69
C PRO A 203 -17.60 -7.41 0.76
N VAL A 204 -17.28 -6.62 -0.25
CA VAL A 204 -15.98 -5.94 -0.39
C VAL A 204 -16.15 -4.43 -0.42
N ALA A 205 -15.13 -3.71 0.04
CA ALA A 205 -15.07 -2.27 -0.14
C ALA A 205 -14.10 -1.94 -1.26
N VAL A 206 -14.62 -1.54 -2.43
CA VAL A 206 -13.80 -1.10 -3.57
C VAL A 206 -13.41 0.35 -3.36
N ARG A 207 -12.11 0.63 -3.30
CA ARG A 207 -11.57 1.96 -3.02
C ARG A 207 -10.80 2.51 -4.20
N PHE A 208 -11.29 3.61 -4.73
CA PHE A 208 -10.65 4.35 -5.80
C PHE A 208 -9.68 5.37 -5.20
N ILE A 209 -8.44 5.31 -5.64
CA ILE A 209 -7.32 6.10 -5.11
C ILE A 209 -6.85 7.05 -6.19
N GLU A 210 -6.84 8.33 -5.88
CA GLU A 210 -6.23 9.32 -6.77
C GLU A 210 -4.74 9.02 -6.98
N TYR A 211 -4.33 8.99 -8.24
CA TYR A 211 -2.94 8.79 -8.60
C TYR A 211 -2.06 9.91 -8.05
N CYS A 212 -1.06 9.53 -7.29
CA CYS A 212 -0.06 10.43 -6.72
C CYS A 212 1.32 9.98 -7.18
N PRO A 213 1.96 10.67 -8.13
CA PRO A 213 3.32 10.33 -8.57
C PRO A 213 4.28 10.34 -7.38
N THR A 214 5.14 9.35 -7.31
CA THR A 214 6.16 9.21 -6.25
C THR A 214 7.56 9.58 -6.73
N THR A 215 7.74 9.66 -8.05
CA THR A 215 8.95 10.15 -8.72
C THR A 215 8.56 11.04 -9.90
N ARG A 216 9.50 11.83 -10.41
CA ARG A 216 9.29 12.60 -11.65
C ARG A 216 9.10 11.71 -12.88
N LEU A 217 9.48 10.44 -12.79
CA LEU A 217 9.44 9.47 -13.88
C LEU A 217 8.11 8.71 -13.93
N THR A 218 7.28 8.76 -12.88
CA THR A 218 6.05 7.96 -12.78
C THR A 218 4.80 8.64 -13.35
N GLY A 219 4.91 9.70 -14.11
CA GLY A 219 3.78 10.22 -14.88
C GLY A 219 3.63 11.74 -14.86
N SER A 220 2.92 12.24 -15.86
CA SER A 220 2.55 13.64 -16.01
C SER A 220 1.33 14.02 -15.17
N ALA A 221 1.07 15.32 -15.06
CA ALA A 221 -0.17 15.84 -14.47
C ALA A 221 -1.42 15.33 -15.21
N ASP A 222 -1.29 14.99 -16.49
CA ASP A 222 -2.37 14.54 -17.38
C ASP A 222 -2.93 13.15 -17.00
N CYS A 223 -2.16 12.34 -16.25
CA CYS A 223 -2.62 11.03 -15.76
C CYS A 223 -3.57 11.11 -14.57
N TYR A 224 -3.80 12.29 -14.03
CA TYR A 224 -4.62 12.50 -12.85
C TYR A 224 -6.12 12.46 -13.18
N VAL A 225 -6.86 11.73 -12.33
CA VAL A 225 -8.32 11.70 -12.31
C VAL A 225 -8.78 12.09 -10.91
N PRO A 226 -9.56 13.17 -10.74
CA PRO A 226 -10.11 13.50 -9.42
C PRO A 226 -11.22 12.51 -9.04
N ASN A 227 -11.33 12.20 -7.75
CA ASN A 227 -12.37 11.29 -7.26
C ASN A 227 -13.80 11.79 -7.51
N SER A 228 -14.02 13.09 -7.71
CA SER A 228 -15.31 13.63 -8.15
C SER A 228 -15.72 13.11 -9.53
N GLU A 229 -14.78 12.98 -10.47
CA GLU A 229 -15.03 12.39 -11.80
C GLU A 229 -15.32 10.89 -11.69
N VAL A 230 -14.53 10.15 -10.89
CA VAL A 230 -14.76 8.73 -10.63
C VAL A 230 -16.15 8.51 -10.01
N ARG A 231 -16.53 9.36 -9.05
CA ARG A 231 -17.86 9.32 -8.43
C ARG A 231 -18.97 9.57 -9.46
N ALA A 232 -18.82 10.56 -10.32
CA ALA A 232 -19.81 10.86 -11.37
C ALA A 232 -20.02 9.68 -12.34
N ILE A 233 -18.95 8.97 -12.71
CA ILE A 233 -19.03 7.75 -13.54
C ILE A 233 -19.85 6.67 -12.83
N ILE A 234 -19.58 6.43 -11.53
CA ILE A 234 -20.31 5.42 -10.75
C ILE A 234 -21.79 5.81 -10.60
N GLU A 235 -22.07 7.07 -10.26
CA GLU A 235 -23.45 7.57 -10.09
C GLU A 235 -24.24 7.57 -11.41
N SER A 236 -23.59 7.84 -12.54
CA SER A 236 -24.23 7.75 -13.87
C SER A 236 -24.66 6.32 -14.20
N ARG A 237 -23.91 5.30 -13.76
CA ARG A 237 -24.18 3.89 -14.07
C ARG A 237 -25.10 3.21 -13.07
N PHE A 238 -24.99 3.55 -11.78
CA PHE A 238 -25.62 2.80 -10.68
C PHE A 238 -26.56 3.64 -9.82
N GLY A 239 -26.77 4.91 -10.15
CA GLY A 239 -27.57 5.84 -9.35
C GLY A 239 -26.77 6.48 -8.21
N SER A 240 -27.44 7.35 -7.46
CA SER A 240 -26.83 8.16 -6.40
C SER A 240 -26.18 7.32 -5.31
N LEU A 241 -25.02 7.75 -4.84
CA LEU A 241 -24.30 7.14 -3.75
C LEU A 241 -24.77 7.71 -2.40
N SER A 242 -25.19 6.85 -1.48
CA SER A 242 -25.50 7.22 -0.10
C SER A 242 -24.26 7.17 0.80
N ASP A 243 -24.15 8.11 1.74
CA ASP A 243 -23.06 8.13 2.72
C ASP A 243 -23.05 6.86 3.57
N LEU A 244 -21.88 6.28 3.80
CA LEU A 244 -21.68 5.12 4.63
C LEU A 244 -20.64 5.40 5.71
N VAL A 245 -21.07 5.47 6.95
CA VAL A 245 -20.17 5.54 8.10
C VAL A 245 -19.63 4.14 8.38
N VAL A 246 -18.34 3.93 8.17
CA VAL A 246 -17.65 2.68 8.52
C VAL A 246 -16.87 2.92 9.81
N PRO A 247 -17.33 2.35 10.95
CA PRO A 247 -16.62 2.46 12.22
C PRO A 247 -15.19 1.95 12.05
N ASP A 248 -14.23 2.62 12.68
CA ASP A 248 -12.81 2.23 12.71
C ASP A 248 -12.17 1.90 11.36
N SER A 249 -12.62 2.56 10.29
CA SER A 249 -12.02 2.34 8.96
C SER A 249 -10.50 2.56 8.96
N GLY A 250 -10.00 3.33 9.92
CA GLY A 250 -8.56 3.54 10.23
C GLY A 250 -7.75 4.08 9.06
N GLY A 251 -8.41 4.60 8.05
CA GLY A 251 -7.79 5.04 6.81
C GLY A 251 -8.40 6.33 6.25
N PRO A 252 -7.81 6.87 5.19
CA PRO A 252 -8.22 8.15 4.60
C PRO A 252 -9.41 8.02 3.64
N ALA A 253 -10.05 6.86 3.53
CA ALA A 253 -11.16 6.63 2.61
C ALA A 253 -12.47 7.15 3.20
N THR A 254 -13.21 7.92 2.40
CA THR A 254 -14.64 8.21 2.62
C THR A 254 -15.44 7.13 1.89
N TYR A 255 -16.44 6.54 2.56
CA TYR A 255 -17.21 5.42 2.04
C TYR A 255 -18.64 5.80 1.69
N PHE A 256 -19.15 5.11 0.67
CA PHE A 256 -20.49 5.26 0.15
C PHE A 256 -21.06 3.89 -0.19
N ARG A 257 -22.39 3.82 -0.32
CA ARG A 257 -23.12 2.63 -0.73
C ARG A 257 -23.89 2.91 -2.01
N ILE A 258 -23.76 2.02 -2.98
CA ILE A 258 -24.66 1.91 -4.13
C ILE A 258 -25.94 1.24 -3.61
N GLU A 259 -27.08 1.66 -4.09
CA GLU A 259 -28.37 1.07 -3.69
C GLU A 259 -28.36 -0.46 -3.85
N ASN A 260 -28.87 -1.16 -2.85
CA ASN A 260 -28.89 -2.64 -2.77
C ASN A 260 -27.51 -3.34 -2.84
N ALA A 261 -26.41 -2.62 -2.68
CA ALA A 261 -25.09 -3.24 -2.67
C ALA A 261 -24.80 -4.01 -1.37
N THR A 262 -24.18 -5.19 -1.53
CA THR A 262 -23.66 -6.00 -0.40
C THR A 262 -22.43 -5.36 0.23
N GLY A 263 -21.59 -4.74 -0.59
CA GLY A 263 -20.35 -4.08 -0.19
C GLY A 263 -20.44 -2.56 -0.18
N ALA A 264 -19.33 -1.90 -0.46
CA ALA A 264 -19.22 -0.44 -0.47
C ALA A 264 -18.27 0.04 -1.55
N VAL A 265 -18.39 1.30 -1.94
CA VAL A 265 -17.38 2.05 -2.67
C VAL A 265 -16.72 3.07 -1.75
N GLY A 266 -15.46 3.39 -2.00
CA GLY A 266 -14.74 4.37 -1.19
C GLY A 266 -13.80 5.21 -2.03
N PHE A 267 -13.50 6.41 -1.56
CA PHE A 267 -12.60 7.33 -2.25
C PHE A 267 -11.44 7.74 -1.35
N ILE A 268 -10.23 7.71 -1.90
CA ILE A 268 -9.01 8.17 -1.24
C ILE A 268 -8.45 9.34 -2.05
N SER A 269 -8.78 10.55 -1.60
CA SER A 269 -8.44 11.80 -2.29
C SER A 269 -7.07 12.30 -1.84
N GLY A 270 -6.01 11.71 -2.41
CA GLY A 270 -4.63 12.06 -2.05
C GLY A 270 -4.13 13.38 -2.67
N ARG A 271 -4.83 13.94 -3.67
CA ARG A 271 -4.49 15.19 -4.37
C ARG A 271 -5.56 16.26 -4.21
N SER A 272 -6.83 15.94 -4.44
CA SER A 272 -7.93 16.90 -4.38
C SER A 272 -8.29 17.30 -2.95
N SER A 273 -8.11 16.41 -1.98
CA SER A 273 -8.38 16.68 -0.56
C SER A 273 -7.26 16.12 0.32
N VAL A 274 -6.51 17.01 0.97
CA VAL A 274 -5.33 16.64 1.76
C VAL A 274 -5.76 16.23 3.17
N PHE A 275 -5.71 14.93 3.46
CA PHE A 275 -6.06 14.35 4.78
C PHE A 275 -4.88 14.35 5.80
N CYS A 276 -3.85 15.17 5.57
CA CYS A 276 -2.62 15.17 6.40
C CYS A 276 -2.87 15.47 7.87
N GLN A 277 -3.83 16.34 8.19
CA GLN A 277 -4.16 16.71 9.57
C GLN A 277 -4.69 15.53 10.40
N HIS A 278 -5.35 14.55 9.76
CA HIS A 278 -5.91 13.37 10.40
C HIS A 278 -5.07 12.11 10.16
N CYS A 279 -3.87 12.26 9.60
CA CYS A 279 -3.03 11.12 9.24
C CYS A 279 -2.29 10.55 10.46
N THR A 280 -2.71 9.39 10.94
CA THR A 280 -2.15 8.70 12.11
C THR A 280 -1.02 7.71 11.76
N ARG A 281 -0.51 7.71 10.51
CA ARG A 281 0.38 6.65 10.00
C ARG A 281 1.85 6.97 10.16
N LEU A 282 2.60 6.01 10.71
CA LEU A 282 4.06 5.91 10.66
C LEU A 282 4.45 4.80 9.68
N ARG A 283 5.66 4.82 9.13
CA ARG A 283 6.15 3.80 8.21
C ARG A 283 7.50 3.27 8.65
N LEU A 284 7.65 1.94 8.54
CA LEU A 284 8.93 1.23 8.64
C LEU A 284 9.21 0.60 7.27
N SER A 285 10.32 0.99 6.65
CA SER A 285 10.76 0.41 5.38
C SER A 285 11.42 -0.94 5.58
N SER A 286 11.53 -1.73 4.52
CA SER A 286 12.15 -3.06 4.55
C SER A 286 13.62 -3.03 4.96
N ASP A 287 14.33 -1.94 4.67
CA ASP A 287 15.72 -1.67 5.07
C ASP A 287 15.85 -1.02 6.46
N GLY A 288 14.76 -0.98 7.25
CA GLY A 288 14.75 -0.54 8.64
C GLY A 288 14.83 0.97 8.85
N LYS A 289 14.18 1.76 7.97
CA LYS A 289 14.05 3.21 8.14
C LYS A 289 12.65 3.58 8.62
N ILE A 290 12.56 4.36 9.66
CA ILE A 290 11.31 5.01 10.10
C ILE A 290 11.10 6.28 9.27
N LYS A 291 9.95 6.36 8.58
CA LYS A 291 9.50 7.55 7.85
C LYS A 291 8.24 8.12 8.51
N PRO A 292 8.29 9.37 8.99
CA PRO A 292 7.12 10.03 9.58
C PRO A 292 5.97 10.25 8.59
N CYS A 293 6.29 10.51 7.33
CA CYS A 293 5.35 10.74 6.24
C CYS A 293 5.83 10.04 4.97
N LEU A 294 4.90 9.70 4.08
CA LEU A 294 5.22 9.17 2.74
C LEU A 294 6.20 10.11 2.01
N TYR A 295 5.96 11.40 2.07
CA TYR A 295 6.73 12.43 1.40
C TYR A 295 7.89 13.01 2.24
N ALA A 296 8.14 12.48 3.45
CA ALA A 296 9.25 12.97 4.27
C ALA A 296 10.60 12.66 3.61
N ALA A 297 11.42 13.69 3.42
CA ALA A 297 12.80 13.53 2.96
C ALA A 297 13.68 12.88 4.05
N ARG A 298 13.42 13.22 5.33
CA ARG A 298 14.15 12.64 6.47
C ARG A 298 13.56 11.30 6.89
N CYS A 299 14.46 10.35 7.16
CA CYS A 299 14.14 9.05 7.75
C CYS A 299 15.17 8.72 8.84
N TYR A 300 14.81 7.77 9.71
CA TYR A 300 15.62 7.37 10.87
C TYR A 300 15.89 5.88 10.81
N SER A 301 17.17 5.47 10.75
CA SER A 301 17.53 4.06 10.63
C SER A 301 17.50 3.36 11.98
N VAL A 302 16.47 2.52 12.22
CA VAL A 302 16.47 1.58 13.35
C VAL A 302 17.48 0.47 13.12
N LYS A 303 17.73 0.09 11.86
CA LYS A 303 18.66 -1.00 11.52
C LYS A 303 20.08 -0.72 12.00
N ARG A 304 20.56 0.51 11.85
CA ARG A 304 21.89 0.89 12.35
C ARG A 304 22.02 0.68 13.87
N LEU A 305 20.96 1.00 14.63
CA LEU A 305 20.94 0.80 16.07
C LEU A 305 20.89 -0.69 16.42
N LEU A 306 20.07 -1.47 15.71
CA LEU A 306 19.99 -2.93 15.89
C LEU A 306 21.33 -3.60 15.63
N GLN A 307 22.01 -3.26 14.55
CA GLN A 307 23.33 -3.78 14.19
C GLN A 307 24.42 -3.37 15.19
N ALA A 308 24.30 -2.19 15.81
CA ALA A 308 25.19 -1.72 16.86
C ALA A 308 24.88 -2.34 18.25
N GLY A 309 23.94 -3.28 18.35
CA GLY A 309 23.55 -3.90 19.62
C GLY A 309 22.84 -2.96 20.58
N ALA A 310 22.21 -1.88 20.07
CA ALA A 310 21.55 -0.91 20.93
C ALA A 310 20.41 -1.53 21.75
N ASP A 311 20.26 -1.02 22.97
CA ASP A 311 19.18 -1.39 23.87
C ASP A 311 17.80 -0.85 23.41
N ASP A 312 16.75 -1.29 24.07
CA ASP A 312 15.38 -0.88 23.75
C ASP A 312 15.14 0.60 24.02
N GLU A 313 15.82 1.20 24.98
CA GLU A 313 15.64 2.61 25.27
C GLU A 313 16.24 3.52 24.18
N ALA A 314 17.35 3.12 23.57
CA ALA A 314 17.92 3.82 22.41
C ALA A 314 16.96 3.77 21.20
N LEU A 315 16.39 2.59 20.93
CA LEU A 315 15.39 2.41 19.89
C LEU A 315 14.11 3.23 20.17
N LEU A 316 13.61 3.22 21.40
CA LEU A 316 12.44 4.00 21.82
C LEU A 316 12.68 5.51 21.64
N ARG A 317 13.86 6.02 21.99
CA ARG A 317 14.20 7.44 21.76
C ARG A 317 14.09 7.80 20.27
N LEU A 318 14.59 6.94 19.39
CA LEU A 318 14.51 7.15 17.94
C LEU A 318 13.07 7.08 17.43
N LEU A 319 12.27 6.10 17.87
CA LEU A 319 10.85 5.97 17.51
C LEU A 319 10.04 7.17 17.97
N ARG A 320 10.21 7.61 19.22
CA ARG A 320 9.57 8.82 19.76
C ARG A 320 9.96 10.07 18.97
N LYS A 321 11.21 10.15 18.48
CA LYS A 321 11.65 11.24 17.60
C LYS A 321 10.87 11.24 16.28
N GLY A 322 10.76 10.08 15.61
CA GLY A 322 9.97 9.93 14.39
C GLY A 322 8.50 10.30 14.59
N LEU A 323 7.90 9.90 15.71
CA LEU A 323 6.51 10.22 16.06
C LEU A 323 6.32 11.73 16.27
N ARG A 324 7.20 12.40 17.02
CA ARG A 324 7.14 13.86 17.22
C ARG A 324 7.27 14.64 15.92
N GLU A 325 8.08 14.17 15.01
CA GLU A 325 8.25 14.85 13.72
C GLU A 325 7.07 14.65 12.78
N LYS A 326 6.22 13.65 13.01
CA LYS A 326 5.03 13.40 12.19
C LYS A 326 4.14 14.63 12.03
N SER A 327 3.92 15.39 13.09
CA SER A 327 3.07 16.60 13.07
C SER A 327 3.63 17.74 12.21
N ARG A 328 4.92 17.71 11.89
CA ARG A 328 5.59 18.72 11.07
C ARG A 328 5.45 18.50 9.56
N TYR A 329 5.07 17.28 9.15
CA TYR A 329 4.96 16.92 7.75
C TYR A 329 3.53 16.99 7.27
N THR A 330 3.28 17.91 6.35
CA THR A 330 2.09 17.90 5.49
C THR A 330 2.54 17.70 4.06
N LYS A 331 1.62 17.28 3.17
CA LYS A 331 1.92 17.17 1.73
C LYS A 331 2.34 18.51 1.13
N LEU A 332 1.87 19.61 1.71
CA LEU A 332 2.12 20.97 1.23
C LEU A 332 3.55 21.47 1.53
N ASN A 333 4.17 20.99 2.61
CA ASN A 333 5.51 21.39 3.03
C ASN A 333 6.56 20.28 2.90
N ALA A 334 6.17 19.10 2.42
CA ALA A 334 7.11 18.04 2.13
C ALA A 334 7.81 18.36 0.79
N THR A 335 9.07 18.71 0.84
CA THR A 335 9.94 18.62 -0.34
C THR A 335 9.97 17.16 -0.74
N ALA A 336 9.28 16.83 -1.83
CA ALA A 336 9.15 15.45 -2.29
C ALA A 336 10.54 14.88 -2.61
N GLY A 337 11.07 14.10 -1.68
CA GLY A 337 12.18 13.21 -1.98
C GLY A 337 11.64 12.11 -2.89
N GLU A 338 12.34 11.80 -3.96
CA GLU A 338 12.02 10.66 -4.81
C GLU A 338 12.15 9.37 -3.98
N PHE A 339 11.18 8.48 -4.09
CA PHE A 339 11.20 7.18 -3.41
C PHE A 339 10.44 6.15 -4.22
N LEU A 340 10.87 4.90 -4.09
CA LEU A 340 10.18 3.77 -4.69
C LEU A 340 9.11 3.25 -3.72
N MET A 341 7.88 3.12 -4.22
CA MET A 341 6.77 2.59 -3.42
C MET A 341 7.06 1.19 -2.86
N GLN A 342 7.79 0.37 -3.61
CA GLN A 342 8.21 -0.98 -3.20
C GLN A 342 9.04 -0.99 -1.90
N GLN A 343 9.84 0.03 -1.64
CA GLN A 343 10.71 0.09 -0.45
C GLN A 343 9.95 0.45 0.81
N ILE A 344 8.91 1.26 0.70
CA ILE A 344 8.20 1.85 1.85
C ILE A 344 6.75 1.37 1.99
N GLY A 345 6.32 0.56 1.05
CA GLY A 345 4.98 -0.01 0.99
C GLY A 345 3.91 1.03 0.63
N GLY A 346 3.25 0.79 -0.46
CA GLY A 346 2.13 1.59 -1.00
C GLY A 346 0.83 1.43 -0.20
#